data_a69808547afb955bec0bb5a5ebff48fd
#
_entry.id   a69808547afb955bec0bb5a5ebff48fd
#
_cell.length_a   1.000
_cell.length_b   1.000
_cell.length_c   1.000
_cell.angle_alpha   90.00
_cell.angle_beta   90.00
_cell.angle_gamma   90.00
#
_symmetry.space_group_name_H-M   'P 1'
#
loop_
_entity.id
_entity.type
_entity.pdbx_description
1 polymer ?
#
loop_
_entity_poly.entity_id
_entity_poly.type
_entity_poly.pdbx_seq_one_letter_code
_entity_poly.pdbx_strand_id
1 'polypeptide(L)'
;MWNSKWPLGGVVLVWALVWATQAQAVRPEVVATGLQNPWGMAFVDGGVLVTERPGRLRWVSPTGEVGAPIAGLPAIDVGGQGGLLDVVADSAFASNRRIYLCYAEPSGDGSGNSTALGSARLSDDGRRLEQWQVLFSQRPKVASRLHFGCRIVESPDGLLFLALGDRFHRMADAQTLDNHHGKVVRLRKQGGAAPGNPLIGRAGALPEIWSWGHRNPQGATWGPDNRLWVGEHGPQGGDEINRPEAGRNYGWPVITYGENYGGGKIGEGLTQQAGMEQPLHQWTPSIAPAGMTFLRSNRYGLAWRGQLFVASLKFRYLARLELDMAGPQPRVLREHKLLPDLGQRVRDVKEGPDGLLYLLTDERDGQLIRMLPPG
;
A
#
# COMPACT_ATOMS: atom_id res chain seq x y z
N MET A 1 72.53 29.51 45.58
CA MET A 1 71.82 30.58 44.87
C MET A 1 71.62 30.06 43.45
N TRP A 2 70.40 29.48 43.14
CA TRP A 2 69.99 29.15 41.79
C TRP A 2 68.49 29.43 41.64
N ASN A 3 68.22 30.50 40.88
CA ASN A 3 66.85 30.87 40.45
C ASN A 3 66.49 30.11 39.18
N SER A 4 65.50 29.28 39.24
CA SER A 4 64.84 28.70 38.01
C SER A 4 63.41 29.27 37.88
N LYS A 5 63.24 30.17 36.93
CA LYS A 5 61.92 30.63 36.50
C LYS A 5 61.35 29.63 35.48
N TRP A 6 60.13 29.10 35.71
CA TRP A 6 59.33 28.32 34.75
C TRP A 6 58.40 29.27 33.99
N PRO A 7 58.28 29.15 32.68
CA PRO A 7 57.26 29.94 31.98
C PRO A 7 55.89 29.27 32.09
N LEU A 8 54.88 30.07 32.38
CA LEU A 8 53.46 29.71 32.31
C LEU A 8 53.02 29.50 30.86
N GLY A 9 52.83 28.24 30.47
CA GLY A 9 52.21 27.89 29.19
C GLY A 9 50.70 28.09 29.25
N GLY A 10 50.20 29.10 28.55
CA GLY A 10 48.78 29.31 28.38
C GLY A 10 48.15 28.23 27.53
N VAL A 11 47.24 27.45 28.07
CA VAL A 11 46.39 26.52 27.33
C VAL A 11 45.26 27.32 26.67
N VAL A 12 45.34 27.50 25.35
CA VAL A 12 44.23 28.06 24.54
C VAL A 12 43.24 26.93 24.28
N LEU A 13 42.12 26.92 25.00
CA LEU A 13 40.97 26.04 24.73
C LEU A 13 40.25 26.57 23.48
N VAL A 14 40.46 25.93 22.34
CA VAL A 14 39.68 26.17 21.13
C VAL A 14 38.35 25.45 21.29
N TRP A 15 37.29 26.20 21.60
CA TRP A 15 35.90 25.69 21.52
C TRP A 15 35.52 25.52 20.06
N ALA A 16 35.56 24.27 19.54
CA ALA A 16 34.93 23.95 18.29
C ALA A 16 33.41 23.99 18.48
N LEU A 17 32.76 25.06 18.04
CA LEU A 17 31.31 25.13 17.89
C LEU A 17 30.89 24.13 16.81
N VAL A 18 30.52 22.95 17.21
CA VAL A 18 29.80 22.00 16.35
C VAL A 18 28.41 22.58 16.14
N TRP A 19 28.21 23.25 15.02
CA TRP A 19 26.87 23.56 14.52
C TRP A 19 26.21 22.25 14.16
N ALA A 20 25.45 21.67 15.07
CA ALA A 20 24.48 20.64 14.74
C ALA A 20 23.43 21.32 13.85
N THR A 21 23.58 21.21 12.55
CA THR A 21 22.48 21.49 11.62
C THR A 21 21.36 20.54 11.99
N GLN A 22 20.37 21.04 12.74
CA GLN A 22 19.11 20.33 12.88
C GLN A 22 18.60 20.13 11.46
N ALA A 23 18.67 18.89 10.96
CA ALA A 23 18.02 18.56 9.71
C ALA A 23 16.54 18.93 9.90
N GLN A 24 16.09 19.95 9.19
CA GLN A 24 14.70 20.39 9.29
C GLN A 24 13.81 19.20 8.94
N ALA A 25 12.84 18.92 9.80
CA ALA A 25 11.93 17.80 9.60
C ALA A 25 10.95 18.12 8.45
N VAL A 26 10.52 17.09 7.74
CA VAL A 26 9.39 17.22 6.81
C VAL A 26 8.16 17.73 7.55
N ARG A 27 7.32 18.49 6.86
CA ARG A 27 6.13 19.12 7.46
C ARG A 27 4.86 18.67 6.75
N PRO A 28 3.80 18.29 7.48
CA PRO A 28 2.49 18.05 6.90
C PRO A 28 1.80 19.37 6.56
N GLU A 29 1.20 19.45 5.39
CA GLU A 29 0.32 20.51 4.96
C GLU A 29 -1.03 19.91 4.61
N VAL A 30 -2.08 20.28 5.31
CA VAL A 30 -3.43 19.79 5.04
C VAL A 30 -3.95 20.45 3.77
N VAL A 31 -4.21 19.62 2.75
CA VAL A 31 -4.75 20.05 1.46
C VAL A 31 -6.28 20.06 1.51
N ALA A 32 -6.89 18.99 2.05
CA ALA A 32 -8.34 18.88 2.18
C ALA A 32 -8.74 18.15 3.46
N THR A 33 -9.92 18.48 3.98
CA THR A 33 -10.59 17.85 5.14
C THR A 33 -11.98 17.36 4.74
N GLY A 34 -12.71 16.71 5.66
CA GLY A 34 -14.09 16.30 5.42
C GLY A 34 -14.24 15.04 4.56
N LEU A 35 -13.15 14.26 4.36
CA LEU A 35 -13.17 12.98 3.70
C LEU A 35 -13.55 11.88 4.70
N GLN A 36 -14.54 11.07 4.37
CA GLN A 36 -15.01 10.04 5.31
C GLN A 36 -14.30 8.70 5.09
N ASN A 37 -13.40 8.33 6.00
CA ASN A 37 -12.58 7.13 5.92
C ASN A 37 -11.97 6.96 4.51
N PRO A 38 -11.21 7.96 4.00
CA PRO A 38 -10.60 7.85 2.69
C PRO A 38 -9.65 6.66 2.64
N TRP A 39 -9.61 5.95 1.50
CA TRP A 39 -8.89 4.69 1.43
C TRP A 39 -7.79 4.66 0.36
N GLY A 40 -8.07 5.11 -0.84
CA GLY A 40 -7.11 5.16 -1.95
C GLY A 40 -7.21 6.48 -2.71
N MET A 41 -6.12 6.87 -3.39
CA MET A 41 -6.08 8.08 -4.21
C MET A 41 -5.42 7.83 -5.55
N ALA A 42 -5.87 8.58 -6.57
CA ALA A 42 -5.24 8.64 -7.89
C ALA A 42 -5.19 10.07 -8.39
N PHE A 43 -4.02 10.52 -8.83
CA PHE A 43 -3.87 11.82 -9.47
C PHE A 43 -4.42 11.75 -10.90
N VAL A 44 -5.28 12.70 -11.21
CA VAL A 44 -5.87 12.88 -12.55
C VAL A 44 -5.75 14.35 -12.95
N ASP A 45 -6.09 14.67 -14.20
CA ASP A 45 -5.99 16.03 -14.71
C ASP A 45 -6.67 17.03 -13.77
N GLY A 46 -5.88 17.92 -13.20
CA GLY A 46 -6.35 19.03 -12.37
C GLY A 46 -6.79 18.66 -10.95
N GLY A 47 -6.50 17.45 -10.45
CA GLY A 47 -6.85 17.12 -9.06
C GLY A 47 -6.56 15.67 -8.65
N VAL A 48 -7.24 15.23 -7.61
CA VAL A 48 -7.07 13.91 -7.01
C VAL A 48 -8.41 13.21 -6.87
N LEU A 49 -8.55 12.02 -7.44
CA LEU A 49 -9.64 11.12 -7.09
C LEU A 49 -9.35 10.47 -5.76
N VAL A 50 -10.32 10.47 -4.86
CA VAL A 50 -10.22 9.84 -3.54
C VAL A 50 -11.42 8.93 -3.34
N THR A 51 -11.16 7.67 -3.01
CA THR A 51 -12.20 6.74 -2.57
C THR A 51 -12.47 6.94 -1.09
N GLU A 52 -13.74 6.95 -0.74
CA GLU A 52 -14.20 6.89 0.65
C GLU A 52 -14.80 5.51 0.91
N ARG A 53 -14.32 4.80 1.92
CA ARG A 53 -14.74 3.42 2.23
C ARG A 53 -16.27 3.23 2.36
N PRO A 54 -17.05 4.21 2.84
CA PRO A 54 -18.52 4.14 2.82
C PRO A 54 -19.17 4.08 1.42
N GLY A 55 -18.40 3.95 0.34
CA GLY A 55 -18.94 3.74 -1.01
C GLY A 55 -19.08 5.02 -1.82
N ARG A 56 -18.18 5.98 -1.68
CA ARG A 56 -18.17 7.22 -2.48
C ARG A 56 -16.82 7.43 -3.14
N LEU A 57 -16.85 7.92 -4.36
CA LEU A 57 -15.69 8.44 -5.08
C LEU A 57 -15.78 9.97 -5.12
N ARG A 58 -14.73 10.65 -4.70
CA ARG A 58 -14.68 12.12 -4.65
C ARG A 58 -13.57 12.64 -5.54
N TRP A 59 -13.76 13.82 -6.07
CA TRP A 59 -12.69 14.59 -6.70
C TRP A 59 -12.28 15.73 -5.76
N VAL A 60 -10.98 15.89 -5.54
CA VAL A 60 -10.42 16.96 -4.72
C VAL A 60 -9.61 17.88 -5.63
N SER A 61 -9.93 19.16 -5.62
CA SER A 61 -9.23 20.18 -6.43
C SER A 61 -7.81 20.42 -5.92
N PRO A 62 -6.93 21.04 -6.72
CA PRO A 62 -5.59 21.44 -6.26
C PRO A 62 -5.61 22.42 -5.08
N THR A 63 -6.73 23.14 -4.91
CA THR A 63 -6.95 24.09 -3.80
C THR A 63 -7.60 23.44 -2.58
N GLY A 64 -7.87 22.12 -2.63
CA GLY A 64 -8.42 21.36 -1.51
C GLY A 64 -9.94 21.34 -1.43
N GLU A 65 -10.65 21.84 -2.43
CA GLU A 65 -12.12 21.73 -2.48
C GLU A 65 -12.52 20.26 -2.74
N VAL A 66 -13.35 19.71 -1.88
CA VAL A 66 -13.88 18.34 -2.01
C VAL A 66 -15.21 18.39 -2.76
N GLY A 67 -15.23 17.93 -4.00
CA GLY A 67 -16.40 17.90 -4.87
C GLY A 67 -17.51 16.97 -4.37
N ALA A 68 -18.69 17.03 -4.96
CA ALA A 68 -19.77 16.09 -4.70
C ALA A 68 -19.38 14.64 -5.05
N PRO A 69 -20.04 13.61 -4.48
CA PRO A 69 -19.79 12.22 -4.87
C PRO A 69 -20.01 12.01 -6.38
N ILE A 70 -19.05 11.35 -7.02
CA ILE A 70 -19.11 10.97 -8.45
C ILE A 70 -20.13 9.84 -8.59
N ALA A 71 -21.11 10.01 -9.48
CA ALA A 71 -22.19 9.05 -9.70
C ALA A 71 -21.72 7.84 -10.55
N GLY A 72 -22.51 6.75 -10.57
CA GLY A 72 -22.30 5.61 -11.46
C GLY A 72 -21.45 4.47 -10.88
N LEU A 73 -21.21 4.46 -9.59
CA LEU A 73 -20.61 3.31 -8.89
C LEU A 73 -21.57 2.11 -8.89
N PRO A 74 -21.04 0.88 -8.88
CA PRO A 74 -21.84 -0.34 -8.74
C PRO A 74 -22.38 -0.47 -7.31
N ALA A 75 -23.15 -1.53 -7.06
CA ALA A 75 -23.49 -1.93 -5.70
C ALA A 75 -22.19 -2.32 -4.93
N ILE A 76 -22.04 -1.79 -3.73
CA ILE A 76 -20.89 -1.98 -2.87
C ILE A 76 -21.37 -2.51 -1.50
N ASP A 77 -20.78 -3.60 -1.02
CA ASP A 77 -21.03 -4.12 0.32
C ASP A 77 -20.17 -3.34 1.35
N VAL A 78 -20.79 -2.35 1.97
CA VAL A 78 -20.14 -1.51 2.98
C VAL A 78 -20.25 -2.15 4.35
N GLY A 79 -19.12 -2.40 5.00
CA GLY A 79 -19.09 -2.90 6.38
C GLY A 79 -17.77 -3.53 6.78
N GLY A 80 -17.40 -3.39 8.05
CA GLY A 80 -16.10 -3.83 8.55
C GLY A 80 -14.95 -3.17 7.81
N GLN A 81 -14.12 -3.97 7.15
CA GLN A 81 -13.04 -3.51 6.29
C GLN A 81 -13.48 -3.32 4.82
N GLY A 82 -14.68 -3.76 4.46
CA GLY A 82 -15.22 -3.68 3.10
C GLY A 82 -15.82 -2.31 2.78
N GLY A 83 -15.94 -2.02 1.49
CA GLY A 83 -16.45 -0.77 0.95
C GLY A 83 -15.85 -0.46 -0.42
N LEU A 84 -15.78 0.82 -0.79
CA LEU A 84 -14.99 1.29 -1.92
C LEU A 84 -13.56 1.51 -1.43
N LEU A 85 -12.60 0.79 -2.02
CA LEU A 85 -11.25 0.70 -1.48
C LEU A 85 -10.23 1.41 -2.38
N ASP A 86 -9.56 0.73 -3.29
CA ASP A 86 -8.50 1.37 -4.08
C ASP A 86 -9.00 2.01 -5.38
N VAL A 87 -8.26 3.01 -5.86
CA VAL A 87 -8.45 3.63 -7.16
C VAL A 87 -7.10 3.85 -7.84
N VAL A 88 -7.04 3.53 -9.14
CA VAL A 88 -5.89 3.78 -10.00
C VAL A 88 -6.37 4.38 -11.31
N ALA A 89 -5.73 5.45 -11.78
CA ALA A 89 -5.92 5.96 -13.13
C ALA A 89 -5.10 5.13 -14.11
N ASP A 90 -5.69 4.78 -15.25
CA ASP A 90 -4.99 4.11 -16.34
C ASP A 90 -3.78 4.93 -16.80
N SER A 91 -2.68 4.29 -17.15
CA SER A 91 -1.46 4.97 -17.64
C SER A 91 -1.72 5.87 -18.86
N ALA A 92 -2.78 5.61 -19.62
CA ALA A 92 -3.26 6.42 -20.74
C ALA A 92 -4.48 7.30 -20.37
N PHE A 93 -4.67 7.62 -19.06
CA PHE A 93 -5.85 8.36 -18.57
C PHE A 93 -6.09 9.66 -19.35
N ALA A 94 -5.05 10.41 -19.66
CA ALA A 94 -5.17 11.68 -20.41
C ALA A 94 -5.91 11.51 -21.75
N SER A 95 -5.85 10.35 -22.37
CA SER A 95 -6.53 10.05 -23.64
C SER A 95 -7.83 9.26 -23.50
N ASN A 96 -7.88 8.35 -22.52
CA ASN A 96 -9.01 7.39 -22.40
C ASN A 96 -9.92 7.65 -21.19
N ARG A 97 -9.47 8.49 -20.23
CA ARG A 97 -10.14 8.82 -18.97
C ARG A 97 -10.58 7.59 -18.15
N ARG A 98 -9.89 6.45 -18.35
CA ARG A 98 -10.19 5.19 -17.66
C ARG A 98 -9.60 5.19 -16.26
N ILE A 99 -10.39 4.67 -15.32
CA ILE A 99 -9.96 4.37 -13.96
C ILE A 99 -10.29 2.92 -13.62
N TYR A 100 -9.55 2.38 -12.68
CA TYR A 100 -9.77 1.08 -12.07
C TYR A 100 -10.15 1.27 -10.61
N LEU A 101 -11.18 0.56 -10.17
CA LEU A 101 -11.68 0.62 -8.81
C LEU A 101 -11.71 -0.78 -8.21
N CYS A 102 -11.18 -0.91 -7.00
CA CYS A 102 -11.29 -2.13 -6.21
C CYS A 102 -12.29 -1.91 -5.07
N TYR A 103 -13.21 -2.85 -4.89
CA TYR A 103 -14.32 -2.69 -3.96
C TYR A 103 -14.81 -4.03 -3.41
N ALA A 104 -15.59 -3.98 -2.34
CA ALA A 104 -16.32 -5.13 -1.81
C ALA A 104 -17.60 -5.34 -2.63
N GLU A 105 -17.65 -6.43 -3.40
CA GLU A 105 -18.77 -6.79 -4.27
C GLU A 105 -19.72 -7.72 -3.52
N PRO A 106 -21.02 -7.36 -3.37
CA PRO A 106 -21.99 -8.26 -2.75
C PRO A 106 -22.27 -9.47 -3.63
N SER A 107 -22.69 -10.58 -3.04
CA SER A 107 -23.33 -11.66 -3.77
C SER A 107 -24.78 -11.27 -4.11
N GLY A 108 -25.27 -11.74 -5.27
CA GLY A 108 -26.63 -11.40 -5.72
C GLY A 108 -27.74 -11.96 -4.82
N ASP A 109 -27.46 -12.99 -4.05
CA ASP A 109 -28.36 -13.64 -3.09
C ASP A 109 -28.22 -13.13 -1.64
N GLY A 110 -27.31 -12.17 -1.41
CA GLY A 110 -27.03 -11.64 -0.09
C GLY A 110 -26.24 -12.57 0.86
N SER A 111 -25.80 -13.74 0.38
CA SER A 111 -25.10 -14.74 1.22
C SER A 111 -23.66 -14.36 1.56
N GLY A 112 -23.07 -13.40 0.86
CA GLY A 112 -21.67 -13.03 1.07
C GLY A 112 -21.20 -11.88 0.20
N ASN A 113 -19.88 -11.75 0.15
CA ASN A 113 -19.20 -10.73 -0.64
C ASN A 113 -17.81 -11.23 -1.09
N SER A 114 -17.20 -10.49 -1.96
CA SER A 114 -15.80 -10.70 -2.35
C SER A 114 -15.13 -9.38 -2.72
N THR A 115 -13.82 -9.44 -2.89
CA THR A 115 -13.06 -8.35 -3.51
C THR A 115 -13.28 -8.39 -5.02
N ALA A 116 -13.62 -7.28 -5.63
CA ALA A 116 -13.76 -7.15 -7.07
C ALA A 116 -12.94 -5.98 -7.63
N LEU A 117 -12.57 -6.10 -8.89
CA LEU A 117 -11.95 -5.06 -9.69
C LEU A 117 -12.89 -4.67 -10.82
N GLY A 118 -13.21 -3.40 -10.91
CA GLY A 118 -13.94 -2.84 -12.02
C GLY A 118 -13.17 -1.75 -12.74
N SER A 119 -13.57 -1.46 -13.96
CA SER A 119 -13.10 -0.29 -14.71
C SER A 119 -14.28 0.57 -15.16
N ALA A 120 -14.03 1.88 -15.28
CA ALA A 120 -14.98 2.83 -15.83
C ALA A 120 -14.24 3.96 -16.56
N ARG A 121 -14.95 4.66 -17.42
CA ARG A 121 -14.53 5.94 -17.95
C ARG A 121 -15.08 7.05 -17.05
N LEU A 122 -14.22 7.95 -16.60
CA LEU A 122 -14.67 9.18 -15.95
C LEU A 122 -15.22 10.14 -17.02
N SER A 123 -16.47 10.60 -16.87
CA SER A 123 -17.08 11.57 -17.80
C SER A 123 -16.21 12.83 -17.96
N ASP A 124 -16.39 13.56 -19.05
CA ASP A 124 -15.57 14.72 -19.36
C ASP A 124 -15.74 15.86 -18.33
N ASP A 125 -16.91 15.97 -17.73
CA ASP A 125 -17.20 16.88 -16.62
C ASP A 125 -16.75 16.37 -15.23
N GLY A 126 -16.20 15.14 -15.16
CA GLY A 126 -15.71 14.51 -13.93
C GLY A 126 -16.78 14.10 -12.92
N ARG A 127 -18.07 14.12 -13.28
CA ARG A 127 -19.18 13.95 -12.33
C ARG A 127 -19.79 12.54 -12.32
N ARG A 128 -19.46 11.71 -13.30
CA ARG A 128 -20.05 10.38 -13.46
C ARG A 128 -19.07 9.36 -13.99
N LEU A 129 -19.23 8.12 -13.58
CA LEU A 129 -18.60 6.96 -14.18
C LEU A 129 -19.49 6.41 -15.29
N GLU A 130 -18.90 6.17 -16.45
CA GLU A 130 -19.51 5.64 -17.64
C GLU A 130 -18.86 4.31 -18.01
N GLN A 131 -19.56 3.48 -18.79
CA GLN A 131 -19.01 2.22 -19.32
C GLN A 131 -18.44 1.31 -18.20
N TRP A 132 -19.13 1.22 -17.08
CA TRP A 132 -18.73 0.34 -15.98
C TRP A 132 -18.62 -1.12 -16.45
N GLN A 133 -17.50 -1.75 -16.11
CA GLN A 133 -17.24 -3.16 -16.40
C GLN A 133 -16.55 -3.81 -15.19
N VAL A 134 -17.08 -4.95 -14.75
CA VAL A 134 -16.38 -5.82 -13.80
C VAL A 134 -15.31 -6.61 -14.54
N LEU A 135 -14.05 -6.43 -14.16
CA LEU A 135 -12.90 -7.10 -14.76
C LEU A 135 -12.56 -8.42 -14.05
N PHE A 136 -12.83 -8.46 -12.75
CA PHE A 136 -12.50 -9.60 -11.89
C PHE A 136 -13.36 -9.60 -10.63
N SER A 137 -13.75 -10.80 -10.19
CA SER A 137 -14.37 -11.05 -8.89
C SER A 137 -13.63 -12.20 -8.19
N GLN A 138 -13.20 -12.00 -6.96
CA GLN A 138 -12.57 -13.01 -6.11
C GLN A 138 -13.56 -14.16 -5.86
N ARG A 139 -13.12 -15.39 -6.05
CA ARG A 139 -13.93 -16.60 -5.85
C ARG A 139 -13.32 -17.54 -4.81
N PRO A 140 -14.19 -18.23 -4.03
CA PRO A 140 -15.63 -18.03 -3.88
C PRO A 140 -15.97 -16.76 -3.12
N LYS A 141 -17.22 -16.25 -3.23
CA LYS A 141 -17.76 -15.24 -2.31
C LYS A 141 -18.04 -15.88 -0.96
N VAL A 142 -17.81 -15.13 0.12
CA VAL A 142 -17.95 -15.62 1.50
C VAL A 142 -18.56 -14.56 2.41
N ALA A 143 -19.23 -15.00 3.47
CA ALA A 143 -19.76 -14.13 4.51
C ALA A 143 -18.64 -13.65 5.44
N SER A 144 -17.85 -12.67 4.98
CA SER A 144 -16.77 -12.07 5.76
C SER A 144 -16.71 -10.56 5.56
N ARG A 145 -16.45 -9.83 6.64
CA ARG A 145 -16.26 -8.39 6.66
C ARG A 145 -14.78 -7.98 6.82
N LEU A 146 -13.86 -8.95 6.72
CA LEU A 146 -12.45 -8.75 6.99
C LEU A 146 -11.59 -9.22 5.81
N HIS A 147 -10.33 -8.75 5.77
CA HIS A 147 -9.25 -9.15 4.87
C HIS A 147 -9.66 -9.15 3.39
N PHE A 148 -10.05 -7.99 2.89
CA PHE A 148 -10.34 -7.81 1.46
C PHE A 148 -9.07 -7.69 0.61
N GLY A 149 -7.94 -7.27 1.21
CA GLY A 149 -6.76 -6.86 0.44
C GLY A 149 -7.06 -5.60 -0.35
N CYS A 150 -7.15 -5.72 -1.70
CA CYS A 150 -7.71 -4.68 -2.57
C CYS A 150 -6.72 -3.56 -2.94
N ARG A 151 -5.46 -3.90 -3.26
CA ARG A 151 -4.54 -2.94 -3.88
C ARG A 151 -4.32 -3.26 -5.35
N ILE A 152 -4.39 -2.23 -6.17
CA ILE A 152 -4.24 -2.28 -7.62
C ILE A 152 -2.87 -1.71 -8.00
N VAL A 153 -2.14 -2.39 -8.87
CA VAL A 153 -0.92 -1.86 -9.49
C VAL A 153 -0.98 -2.13 -10.99
N GLU A 154 -0.86 -1.09 -11.79
CA GLU A 154 -0.60 -1.22 -13.23
C GLU A 154 0.91 -1.33 -13.44
N SER A 155 1.35 -2.40 -14.09
CA SER A 155 2.75 -2.60 -14.47
C SER A 155 3.10 -1.86 -15.75
N PRO A 156 4.40 -1.59 -16.02
CA PRO A 156 4.82 -0.85 -17.22
C PRO A 156 4.43 -1.51 -18.55
N ASP A 157 4.19 -2.83 -18.56
CA ASP A 157 3.70 -3.59 -19.71
C ASP A 157 2.18 -3.53 -19.87
N GLY A 158 1.49 -2.73 -19.04
CA GLY A 158 0.07 -2.48 -19.15
C GLY A 158 -0.81 -3.59 -18.59
N LEU A 159 -0.30 -4.44 -17.72
CA LEU A 159 -1.08 -5.45 -17.00
C LEU A 159 -1.47 -4.94 -15.60
N LEU A 160 -2.53 -5.51 -15.06
CA LEU A 160 -3.02 -5.14 -13.72
C LEU A 160 -2.69 -6.25 -12.73
N PHE A 161 -2.07 -5.88 -11.62
CA PHE A 161 -1.96 -6.72 -10.44
C PHE A 161 -3.00 -6.30 -9.42
N LEU A 162 -3.64 -7.29 -8.80
CA LEU A 162 -4.59 -7.07 -7.70
C LEU A 162 -4.21 -7.97 -6.53
N ALA A 163 -3.96 -7.37 -5.38
CA ALA A 163 -3.65 -8.08 -4.17
C ALA A 163 -4.93 -8.39 -3.37
N LEU A 164 -5.11 -9.63 -2.96
CA LEU A 164 -6.34 -10.18 -2.39
C LEU A 164 -6.09 -10.77 -1.01
N GLY A 165 -6.97 -10.47 -0.06
CA GLY A 165 -6.92 -11.04 1.28
C GLY A 165 -7.49 -12.47 1.37
N ASP A 166 -7.16 -13.15 2.48
CA ASP A 166 -7.61 -14.50 2.80
C ASP A 166 -9.04 -14.56 3.38
N ARG A 167 -9.71 -13.41 3.52
CA ARG A 167 -11.06 -13.26 4.08
C ARG A 167 -11.19 -13.69 5.54
N PHE A 168 -10.08 -13.71 6.29
CA PHE A 168 -9.93 -14.04 7.72
C PHE A 168 -10.25 -15.49 8.08
N HIS A 169 -11.50 -15.95 7.88
CA HIS A 169 -11.93 -17.31 8.19
C HIS A 169 -11.48 -18.35 7.14
N ARG A 170 -10.91 -17.89 6.03
CA ARG A 170 -10.48 -18.73 4.92
C ARG A 170 -8.95 -18.80 4.78
N MET A 171 -8.23 -18.62 5.90
CA MET A 171 -6.76 -18.58 5.88
C MET A 171 -6.13 -19.84 5.25
N ALA A 172 -6.71 -21.01 5.42
CA ALA A 172 -6.22 -22.24 4.79
C ALA A 172 -6.27 -22.18 3.25
N ASP A 173 -7.23 -21.46 2.68
CA ASP A 173 -7.37 -21.28 1.23
C ASP A 173 -6.17 -20.54 0.62
N ALA A 174 -5.40 -19.79 1.42
CA ALA A 174 -4.19 -19.13 0.95
C ALA A 174 -3.15 -20.12 0.39
N GLN A 175 -3.19 -21.39 0.82
CA GLN A 175 -2.28 -22.44 0.35
C GLN A 175 -2.84 -23.29 -0.79
N THR A 176 -4.11 -23.17 -1.17
CA THR A 176 -4.70 -23.91 -2.29
C THR A 176 -4.85 -23.02 -3.53
N LEU A 177 -4.97 -23.60 -4.71
CA LEU A 177 -4.90 -22.84 -5.98
C LEU A 177 -6.24 -22.78 -6.73
N ASP A 178 -7.27 -23.41 -6.20
CA ASP A 178 -8.63 -23.50 -6.75
C ASP A 178 -9.54 -22.33 -6.34
N ASN A 179 -8.98 -21.35 -5.65
CA ASN A 179 -9.66 -20.17 -5.15
C ASN A 179 -8.75 -18.92 -5.22
N HIS A 180 -9.31 -17.72 -4.95
CA HIS A 180 -8.56 -16.47 -4.96
C HIS A 180 -8.26 -15.87 -3.57
N HIS A 181 -8.52 -16.61 -2.48
CA HIS A 181 -8.24 -16.11 -1.12
C HIS A 181 -6.74 -16.11 -0.82
N GLY A 182 -6.20 -14.95 -0.37
CA GLY A 182 -4.78 -14.82 -0.07
C GLY A 182 -3.86 -14.96 -1.29
N LYS A 183 -4.20 -14.26 -2.37
CA LYS A 183 -3.48 -14.31 -3.66
C LYS A 183 -3.08 -12.91 -4.13
N VAL A 184 -2.06 -12.86 -4.95
CA VAL A 184 -1.89 -11.80 -5.94
C VAL A 184 -2.30 -12.38 -7.28
N VAL A 185 -3.18 -11.68 -8.00
CA VAL A 185 -3.59 -12.04 -9.36
C VAL A 185 -3.04 -11.05 -10.36
N ARG A 186 -2.75 -11.52 -11.60
CA ARG A 186 -2.32 -10.69 -12.72
C ARG A 186 -3.29 -10.81 -13.87
N LEU A 187 -3.82 -9.67 -14.33
CA LEU A 187 -4.96 -9.56 -15.23
C LEU A 187 -4.64 -8.69 -16.44
N ARG A 188 -5.36 -8.88 -17.53
CA ARG A 188 -5.42 -7.90 -18.62
C ARG A 188 -6.31 -6.73 -18.23
N LYS A 189 -6.09 -5.56 -18.83
CA LYS A 189 -6.93 -4.35 -18.65
C LYS A 189 -8.40 -4.55 -19.04
N GLN A 190 -8.69 -5.57 -19.85
CA GLN A 190 -10.04 -5.96 -20.28
C GLN A 190 -10.63 -7.10 -19.43
N GLY A 191 -9.91 -7.54 -18.41
CA GLY A 191 -10.26 -8.68 -17.59
C GLY A 191 -9.68 -10.01 -18.07
N GLY A 192 -9.80 -11.01 -17.21
CA GLY A 192 -9.25 -12.35 -17.42
C GLY A 192 -7.73 -12.43 -17.19
N ALA A 193 -7.24 -13.66 -17.11
CA ALA A 193 -5.84 -13.94 -16.83
C ALA A 193 -4.89 -13.29 -17.84
N ALA A 194 -3.80 -12.70 -17.35
CA ALA A 194 -2.77 -12.14 -18.22
C ALA A 194 -1.97 -13.27 -18.90
N PRO A 195 -1.53 -13.07 -20.17
CA PRO A 195 -0.65 -14.03 -20.83
C PRO A 195 0.64 -14.27 -20.02
N GLY A 196 1.09 -15.53 -19.98
CA GLY A 196 2.31 -15.89 -19.24
C GLY A 196 2.14 -15.96 -17.72
N ASN A 197 0.91 -15.99 -17.21
CA ASN A 197 0.67 -16.33 -15.80
C ASN A 197 1.14 -17.76 -15.51
N PRO A 198 1.73 -18.00 -14.31
CA PRO A 198 2.44 -19.26 -14.02
C PRO A 198 1.53 -20.49 -13.93
N LEU A 199 0.23 -20.29 -13.73
CA LEU A 199 -0.72 -21.40 -13.51
C LEU A 199 -1.67 -21.65 -14.69
N ILE A 200 -1.48 -20.97 -15.83
CA ILE A 200 -2.26 -21.23 -17.05
C ILE A 200 -2.07 -22.70 -17.47
N GLY A 201 -3.20 -23.40 -17.68
CA GLY A 201 -3.19 -24.81 -18.08
C GLY A 201 -2.93 -25.81 -16.97
N ARG A 202 -2.67 -25.37 -15.73
CA ARG A 202 -2.52 -26.24 -14.57
C ARG A 202 -3.90 -26.69 -14.08
N ALA A 203 -4.14 -28.00 -14.08
CA ALA A 203 -5.38 -28.56 -13.55
C ALA A 203 -5.57 -28.23 -12.07
N GLY A 204 -6.79 -27.84 -11.68
CA GLY A 204 -7.12 -27.48 -10.29
C GLY A 204 -6.56 -26.14 -9.82
N ALA A 205 -6.03 -25.30 -10.74
CA ALA A 205 -5.54 -23.98 -10.40
C ALA A 205 -6.24 -22.89 -11.21
N LEU A 206 -6.47 -21.73 -10.60
CA LEU A 206 -7.05 -20.58 -11.30
C LEU A 206 -5.97 -19.81 -12.08
N PRO A 207 -6.18 -19.53 -13.37
CA PRO A 207 -5.16 -19.00 -14.25
C PRO A 207 -4.78 -17.56 -13.95
N GLU A 208 -5.58 -16.83 -13.21
CA GLU A 208 -5.32 -15.43 -12.81
C GLU A 208 -4.22 -15.33 -11.74
N ILE A 209 -3.96 -16.39 -10.99
CA ILE A 209 -3.03 -16.38 -9.86
C ILE A 209 -1.59 -16.12 -10.33
N TRP A 210 -0.96 -15.11 -9.73
CA TRP A 210 0.46 -14.80 -9.89
C TRP A 210 1.30 -15.40 -8.77
N SER A 211 0.88 -15.19 -7.50
CA SER A 211 1.48 -15.74 -6.28
C SER A 211 0.41 -16.05 -5.25
N TRP A 212 0.76 -16.82 -4.23
CA TRP A 212 -0.17 -17.23 -3.18
C TRP A 212 0.50 -17.28 -1.81
N GLY A 213 -0.27 -17.63 -0.77
CA GLY A 213 0.22 -17.64 0.60
C GLY A 213 0.30 -16.25 1.22
N HIS A 214 -0.61 -15.36 0.85
CA HIS A 214 -0.77 -14.02 1.40
C HIS A 214 -1.90 -13.97 2.43
N ARG A 215 -1.77 -13.08 3.43
CA ARG A 215 -2.81 -12.92 4.45
C ARG A 215 -3.78 -11.76 4.12
N ASN A 216 -3.31 -10.53 4.21
CA ASN A 216 -4.13 -9.34 4.00
C ASN A 216 -3.29 -8.18 3.45
N PRO A 217 -2.93 -8.21 2.19
CA PRO A 217 -2.18 -7.13 1.55
C PRO A 217 -2.96 -5.82 1.57
N GLN A 218 -2.35 -4.77 2.12
CA GLN A 218 -2.95 -3.44 2.24
C GLN A 218 -2.13 -2.36 1.55
N GLY A 219 -0.93 -2.69 1.08
CA GLY A 219 -0.06 -1.85 0.28
C GLY A 219 0.44 -2.59 -0.95
N ALA A 220 0.56 -1.89 -2.08
CA ALA A 220 1.25 -2.40 -3.27
C ALA A 220 1.79 -1.26 -4.13
N THR A 221 2.93 -1.48 -4.77
CA THR A 221 3.55 -0.51 -5.67
C THR A 221 4.51 -1.19 -6.64
N TRP A 222 4.81 -0.54 -7.75
CA TRP A 222 5.83 -1.00 -8.68
C TRP A 222 7.19 -0.42 -8.30
N GLY A 223 8.16 -1.30 -8.06
CA GLY A 223 9.50 -0.93 -7.60
C GLY A 223 10.43 -0.45 -8.72
N PRO A 224 11.54 0.23 -8.34
CA PRO A 224 12.58 0.65 -9.29
C PRO A 224 13.36 -0.52 -9.89
N ASP A 225 13.27 -1.70 -9.30
CA ASP A 225 13.80 -2.98 -9.79
C ASP A 225 12.90 -3.66 -10.84
N ASN A 226 11.88 -2.95 -11.32
CA ASN A 226 10.87 -3.45 -12.25
C ASN A 226 10.12 -4.69 -11.73
N ARG A 227 9.80 -4.69 -10.43
CA ARG A 227 9.06 -5.75 -9.73
C ARG A 227 7.89 -5.18 -8.93
N LEU A 228 6.89 -6.02 -8.69
CA LEU A 228 5.81 -5.73 -7.75
C LEU A 228 6.32 -5.85 -6.31
N TRP A 229 5.97 -4.89 -5.47
CA TRP A 229 6.17 -4.90 -4.03
C TRP A 229 4.83 -4.83 -3.32
N VAL A 230 4.67 -5.62 -2.27
CA VAL A 230 3.41 -5.75 -1.51
C VAL A 230 3.70 -5.64 -0.03
N GLY A 231 2.90 -4.83 0.67
CA GLY A 231 2.88 -4.74 2.13
C GLY A 231 1.63 -5.40 2.69
N GLU A 232 1.77 -6.29 3.64
CA GLU A 232 0.64 -7.04 4.19
C GLU A 232 0.63 -7.13 5.70
N HIS A 233 -0.59 -7.21 6.26
CA HIS A 233 -0.80 -7.38 7.67
C HIS A 233 -0.55 -8.82 8.10
N GLY A 234 0.32 -9.01 9.07
CA GLY A 234 0.35 -10.21 9.88
C GLY A 234 -0.83 -10.28 10.86
N PRO A 235 -0.90 -11.33 11.69
CA PRO A 235 -1.89 -11.38 12.76
C PRO A 235 -1.49 -10.47 13.94
N GLN A 236 -1.15 -10.97 15.09
CA GLN A 236 -0.55 -10.16 16.16
C GLN A 236 0.97 -10.12 15.96
N GLY A 237 1.48 -9.07 15.29
CA GLY A 237 2.86 -8.98 14.77
C GLY A 237 3.01 -9.67 13.42
N GLY A 238 4.24 -9.65 12.87
CA GLY A 238 4.57 -10.30 11.62
C GLY A 238 3.94 -9.63 10.39
N ASP A 239 3.77 -8.32 10.39
CA ASP A 239 3.49 -7.58 9.14
C ASP A 239 4.71 -7.67 8.23
N GLU A 240 4.50 -7.68 6.92
CA GLU A 240 5.55 -8.00 5.96
C GLU A 240 5.63 -7.03 4.78
N ILE A 241 6.83 -6.89 4.23
CA ILE A 241 7.06 -6.40 2.87
C ILE A 241 7.56 -7.57 2.05
N ASN A 242 6.81 -7.89 1.02
CA ASN A 242 7.07 -8.96 0.08
C ASN A 242 7.33 -8.42 -1.34
N ARG A 243 8.03 -9.21 -2.16
CA ARG A 243 8.23 -8.96 -3.58
C ARG A 243 7.66 -10.15 -4.39
N PRO A 244 6.33 -10.16 -4.66
CA PRO A 244 5.67 -11.28 -5.28
C PRO A 244 6.20 -11.63 -6.67
N GLU A 245 6.69 -12.84 -6.83
CA GLU A 245 7.19 -13.40 -8.09
C GLU A 245 6.22 -14.48 -8.61
N ALA A 246 6.29 -14.72 -9.91
CA ALA A 246 5.44 -15.68 -10.61
C ALA A 246 5.58 -17.09 -10.02
N GLY A 247 4.46 -17.68 -9.61
CA GLY A 247 4.44 -19.07 -9.14
C GLY A 247 5.08 -19.30 -7.78
N ARG A 248 5.23 -18.26 -6.95
CA ARG A 248 5.85 -18.35 -5.62
C ARG A 248 4.80 -18.35 -4.50
N ASN A 249 5.12 -19.08 -3.43
CA ASN A 249 4.33 -19.21 -2.20
C ASN A 249 4.95 -18.37 -1.09
N TYR A 250 4.18 -17.41 -0.52
CA TYR A 250 4.61 -16.51 0.56
C TYR A 250 4.25 -17.01 1.97
N GLY A 251 3.77 -18.24 2.05
CA GLY A 251 3.78 -19.08 3.24
C GLY A 251 2.60 -18.94 4.19
N TRP A 252 1.82 -17.86 4.20
CA TRP A 252 0.65 -17.76 5.06
C TRP A 252 -0.36 -18.88 4.82
N PRO A 253 -0.93 -19.57 5.84
CA PRO A 253 -0.67 -19.45 7.29
C PRO A 253 0.33 -20.47 7.84
N VAL A 254 1.08 -21.16 6.98
CA VAL A 254 2.03 -22.21 7.38
C VAL A 254 3.26 -21.61 8.08
N ILE A 255 3.78 -20.51 7.52
CA ILE A 255 4.83 -19.70 8.14
C ILE A 255 4.32 -18.29 8.44
N THR A 256 4.73 -17.71 9.55
CA THR A 256 4.45 -16.33 9.95
C THR A 256 5.34 -15.91 11.12
N TYR A 257 5.65 -14.62 11.21
CA TYR A 257 6.34 -14.03 12.36
C TYR A 257 5.37 -13.54 13.44
N GLY A 258 4.05 -13.69 13.22
CA GLY A 258 3.03 -13.26 14.16
C GLY A 258 2.37 -14.41 14.92
N GLU A 259 1.53 -14.05 15.87
CA GLU A 259 0.79 -14.96 16.74
C GLU A 259 -0.72 -14.75 16.60
N ASN A 260 -1.52 -15.67 17.12
CA ASN A 260 -2.97 -15.48 17.22
C ASN A 260 -3.30 -14.24 18.06
N TYR A 261 -4.40 -13.57 17.75
CA TYR A 261 -4.93 -12.52 18.61
C TYR A 261 -5.27 -13.13 20.00
N GLY A 262 -4.67 -12.56 21.04
CA GLY A 262 -4.76 -13.11 22.39
C GLY A 262 -3.65 -14.09 22.75
N GLY A 263 -2.68 -14.30 21.84
CA GLY A 263 -1.50 -15.12 22.05
C GLY A 263 -1.62 -16.54 21.48
N GLY A 264 -0.49 -17.22 21.40
CA GLY A 264 -0.39 -18.60 20.90
C GLY A 264 0.00 -18.66 19.42
N LYS A 265 0.64 -19.77 19.07
CA LYS A 265 1.18 -20.04 17.74
C LYS A 265 0.07 -20.18 16.69
N ILE A 266 0.35 -19.76 15.46
CA ILE A 266 -0.43 -20.12 14.29
C ILE A 266 0.17 -21.38 13.68
N GLY A 267 -0.67 -22.39 13.44
CA GLY A 267 -0.21 -23.69 12.99
C GLY A 267 0.88 -24.26 13.93
N GLU A 268 1.99 -24.67 13.38
CA GLU A 268 3.15 -25.18 14.15
C GLU A 268 4.06 -24.05 14.68
N GLY A 269 3.78 -22.78 14.33
CA GLY A 269 4.58 -21.63 14.73
C GLY A 269 5.90 -21.51 13.98
N LEU A 270 5.92 -21.96 12.73
CA LEU A 270 7.09 -21.87 11.85
C LEU A 270 7.23 -20.45 11.32
N THR A 271 8.46 -19.97 11.23
CA THR A 271 8.80 -18.70 10.57
C THR A 271 9.41 -18.92 9.19
N GLN A 272 9.83 -20.14 8.86
CA GLN A 272 10.40 -20.52 7.56
C GLN A 272 10.09 -21.97 7.22
N GLN A 273 9.95 -22.24 5.93
CA GLN A 273 9.79 -23.60 5.39
C GLN A 273 10.30 -23.64 3.94
N ALA A 274 10.88 -24.76 3.54
CA ALA A 274 11.33 -24.96 2.17
C ALA A 274 10.18 -24.79 1.16
N GLY A 275 10.41 -24.07 0.07
CA GLY A 275 9.40 -23.76 -0.94
C GLY A 275 8.47 -22.61 -0.61
N MET A 276 8.71 -21.91 0.51
CA MET A 276 8.03 -20.69 0.90
C MET A 276 9.00 -19.52 0.99
N GLU A 277 8.61 -18.39 0.38
CA GLU A 277 9.43 -17.19 0.30
C GLU A 277 9.46 -16.44 1.65
N GLN A 278 10.60 -15.83 1.95
CA GLN A 278 10.77 -15.00 3.12
C GLN A 278 10.50 -13.53 2.77
N PRO A 279 9.90 -12.74 3.69
CA PRO A 279 9.71 -11.32 3.49
C PRO A 279 11.05 -10.57 3.42
N LEU A 280 11.09 -9.48 2.64
CA LEU A 280 12.22 -8.55 2.62
C LEU A 280 12.36 -7.76 3.91
N HIS A 281 11.25 -7.56 4.62
CA HIS A 281 11.17 -6.89 5.90
C HIS A 281 9.93 -7.36 6.68
N GLN A 282 10.04 -7.38 8.00
CA GLN A 282 8.90 -7.70 8.87
C GLN A 282 8.86 -6.78 10.08
N TRP A 283 7.64 -6.58 10.62
CA TRP A 283 7.41 -5.80 11.83
C TRP A 283 6.77 -6.64 12.93
N THR A 284 7.44 -6.70 14.06
CA THR A 284 6.90 -7.20 15.32
C THR A 284 7.33 -6.24 16.43
N PRO A 285 6.40 -5.47 17.01
CA PRO A 285 4.94 -5.51 16.84
C PRO A 285 4.46 -4.98 15.50
N SER A 286 3.25 -5.41 15.09
CA SER A 286 2.55 -4.95 13.88
C SER A 286 2.41 -3.43 13.84
N ILE A 287 2.74 -2.81 12.71
CA ILE A 287 2.48 -1.40 12.42
C ILE A 287 1.17 -1.19 11.67
N ALA A 288 0.54 -2.27 11.20
CA ALA A 288 -0.56 -2.29 10.25
C ALA A 288 -0.21 -1.49 8.98
N PRO A 289 0.73 -1.99 8.13
CA PRO A 289 1.16 -1.31 6.91
C PRO A 289 -0.02 -1.17 5.95
N ALA A 290 -0.13 -0.01 5.34
CA ALA A 290 -1.19 0.31 4.40
C ALA A 290 -0.59 0.76 3.05
N GLY A 291 -1.13 1.80 2.41
CA GLY A 291 -0.60 2.26 1.14
C GLY A 291 0.91 2.47 1.16
N MET A 292 1.55 2.24 0.02
CA MET A 292 3.01 2.37 -0.11
C MET A 292 3.39 2.89 -1.49
N THR A 293 4.53 3.57 -1.57
CA THR A 293 5.08 4.10 -2.81
C THR A 293 6.60 4.23 -2.75
N PHE A 294 7.25 4.10 -3.90
CA PHE A 294 8.65 4.52 -4.07
C PHE A 294 8.68 6.00 -4.46
N LEU A 295 9.57 6.77 -3.84
CA LEU A 295 9.82 8.14 -4.24
C LEU A 295 10.72 8.17 -5.48
N ARG A 296 10.27 8.84 -6.53
CA ARG A 296 11.00 8.97 -7.82
C ARG A 296 11.64 10.34 -7.98
N SER A 297 11.05 11.36 -7.35
CA SER A 297 11.53 12.74 -7.43
C SER A 297 12.74 13.01 -6.53
N ASN A 298 13.38 14.17 -6.76
CA ASN A 298 14.45 14.69 -5.91
C ASN A 298 13.95 15.76 -4.93
N ARG A 299 12.63 15.92 -4.77
CA ARG A 299 12.04 17.00 -3.95
C ARG A 299 12.46 16.96 -2.48
N TYR A 300 12.81 15.77 -1.97
CA TYR A 300 13.30 15.57 -0.59
C TYR A 300 14.80 15.30 -0.53
N GLY A 301 15.52 15.59 -1.62
CA GLY A 301 16.95 15.30 -1.76
C GLY A 301 17.23 13.91 -2.35
N LEU A 302 18.44 13.77 -2.92
CA LEU A 302 18.86 12.55 -3.64
C LEU A 302 18.86 11.30 -2.75
N ALA A 303 19.15 11.45 -1.47
CA ALA A 303 19.19 10.32 -0.52
C ALA A 303 17.82 9.66 -0.29
N TRP A 304 16.71 10.33 -0.62
CA TRP A 304 15.38 9.77 -0.46
C TRP A 304 14.84 9.15 -1.76
N ARG A 305 15.42 9.51 -2.89
CA ARG A 305 15.02 8.95 -4.17
C ARG A 305 15.26 7.44 -4.22
N GLY A 306 14.26 6.69 -4.67
CA GLY A 306 14.31 5.24 -4.72
C GLY A 306 14.04 4.54 -3.39
N GLN A 307 13.77 5.29 -2.31
CA GLN A 307 13.38 4.73 -1.03
C GLN A 307 11.89 4.39 -1.02
N LEU A 308 11.51 3.39 -0.20
CA LEU A 308 10.13 2.95 -0.04
C LEU A 308 9.46 3.65 1.14
N PHE A 309 8.27 4.19 0.91
CA PHE A 309 7.43 4.81 1.93
C PHE A 309 6.21 3.93 2.19
N VAL A 310 5.92 3.66 3.47
CA VAL A 310 4.84 2.76 3.90
C VAL A 310 4.00 3.46 4.98
N ALA A 311 2.71 3.57 4.74
CA ALA A 311 1.76 4.16 5.67
C ALA A 311 1.51 3.22 6.86
N SER A 312 1.49 3.74 8.09
CA SER A 312 1.19 2.98 9.31
C SER A 312 -0.17 3.39 9.89
N LEU A 313 -1.10 2.44 9.94
CA LEU A 313 -2.42 2.66 10.56
C LEU A 313 -2.36 2.61 12.08
N LYS A 314 -1.57 1.70 12.64
CA LYS A 314 -1.56 1.45 14.09
C LYS A 314 -0.78 2.53 14.84
N PHE A 315 0.42 2.84 14.38
CA PHE A 315 1.29 3.80 15.06
C PHE A 315 1.25 5.21 14.46
N ARG A 316 0.43 5.45 13.42
CA ARG A 316 0.07 6.78 12.93
C ARG A 316 1.27 7.61 12.43
N TYR A 317 2.22 6.95 11.77
CA TYR A 317 3.38 7.59 11.14
C TYR A 317 3.55 7.12 9.70
N LEU A 318 4.43 7.77 8.95
CA LEU A 318 4.89 7.30 7.65
C LEU A 318 6.28 6.67 7.84
N ALA A 319 6.41 5.36 7.56
CA ALA A 319 7.70 4.69 7.52
C ALA A 319 8.42 4.99 6.21
N ARG A 320 9.68 5.44 6.27
CA ARG A 320 10.61 5.45 5.15
C ARG A 320 11.60 4.32 5.35
N LEU A 321 11.59 3.36 4.45
CA LEU A 321 12.55 2.26 4.44
C LEU A 321 13.73 2.63 3.53
N GLU A 322 14.90 2.75 4.13
CA GLU A 322 16.17 2.92 3.43
C GLU A 322 16.60 1.58 2.88
N LEU A 323 16.75 1.51 1.55
CA LEU A 323 16.97 0.26 0.84
C LEU A 323 18.37 0.20 0.22
N ASP A 324 19.01 -0.95 0.33
CA ASP A 324 20.12 -1.36 -0.53
C ASP A 324 19.55 -2.21 -1.69
N MET A 325 19.63 -1.66 -2.90
CA MET A 325 19.15 -2.30 -4.13
C MET A 325 20.29 -2.88 -4.98
N ALA A 326 21.53 -2.85 -4.51
CA ALA A 326 22.70 -3.24 -5.30
C ALA A 326 22.84 -4.77 -5.48
N GLY A 327 22.27 -5.55 -4.56
CA GLY A 327 22.33 -7.01 -4.60
C GLY A 327 21.18 -7.64 -5.38
N PRO A 328 21.23 -8.97 -5.60
CA PRO A 328 20.15 -9.72 -6.27
C PRO A 328 18.84 -9.70 -5.46
N GLN A 329 18.93 -9.53 -4.17
CA GLN A 329 17.81 -9.35 -3.24
C GLN A 329 17.95 -7.98 -2.55
N PRO A 330 16.95 -7.10 -2.67
CA PRO A 330 16.91 -5.85 -1.92
C PRO A 330 16.96 -6.10 -0.41
N ARG A 331 17.58 -5.18 0.33
CA ARG A 331 17.65 -5.24 1.78
C ARG A 331 17.21 -3.93 2.38
N VAL A 332 16.42 -4.01 3.45
CA VAL A 332 16.10 -2.84 4.28
C VAL A 332 17.28 -2.59 5.22
N LEU A 333 17.92 -1.44 5.08
CA LEU A 333 19.05 -1.04 5.92
C LEU A 333 18.60 -0.36 7.20
N ARG A 334 17.55 0.47 7.10
CA ARG A 334 17.03 1.25 8.22
C ARG A 334 15.58 1.66 7.98
N GLU A 335 14.80 1.74 9.05
CA GLU A 335 13.50 2.40 9.08
C GLU A 335 13.61 3.77 9.73
N HIS A 336 12.99 4.77 9.10
CA HIS A 336 12.83 6.12 9.61
C HIS A 336 11.34 6.40 9.80
N LYS A 337 10.97 6.87 10.99
CA LYS A 337 9.59 7.25 11.30
C LYS A 337 9.39 8.73 11.03
N LEU A 338 8.59 9.05 10.03
CA LEU A 338 8.28 10.42 9.63
C LEU A 338 6.90 10.79 10.15
N LEU A 339 6.71 12.08 10.48
CA LEU A 339 5.46 12.63 11.00
C LEU A 339 4.93 11.88 12.24
N PRO A 340 5.76 11.61 13.28
CA PRO A 340 5.34 10.82 14.45
C PRO A 340 4.20 11.50 15.23
N ASP A 341 4.10 12.82 15.14
CA ASP A 341 3.12 13.64 15.87
C ASP A 341 1.85 13.93 15.04
N LEU A 342 1.68 13.29 13.88
CA LEU A 342 0.50 13.47 13.03
C LEU A 342 -0.81 13.11 13.78
N GLY A 343 -0.75 12.14 14.69
CA GLY A 343 -1.86 11.73 15.53
C GLY A 343 -2.99 11.01 14.81
N GLN A 344 -2.91 10.83 13.48
CA GLN A 344 -3.93 10.23 12.63
C GLN A 344 -3.42 8.95 11.96
N ARG A 345 -4.32 8.01 11.72
CA ARG A 345 -4.02 6.75 11.03
C ARG A 345 -3.69 7.04 9.56
N VAL A 346 -2.47 6.74 9.12
CA VAL A 346 -2.08 6.95 7.72
C VAL A 346 -2.53 5.75 6.89
N ARG A 347 -3.42 5.98 5.92
CA ARG A 347 -4.04 4.94 5.09
C ARG A 347 -3.37 4.76 3.74
N ASP A 348 -2.97 5.84 3.09
CA ASP A 348 -2.37 5.77 1.77
C ASP A 348 -1.25 6.79 1.64
N VAL A 349 -0.29 6.49 0.78
CA VAL A 349 0.79 7.39 0.39
C VAL A 349 1.05 7.22 -1.09
N LYS A 350 1.09 8.35 -1.82
CA LYS A 350 1.42 8.39 -3.26
C LYS A 350 2.32 9.60 -3.54
N GLU A 351 3.18 9.46 -4.52
CA GLU A 351 3.90 10.59 -5.09
C GLU A 351 2.99 11.33 -6.07
N GLY A 352 2.80 12.63 -5.85
CA GLY A 352 2.02 13.50 -6.72
C GLY A 352 2.79 13.94 -7.97
N PRO A 353 2.10 14.57 -8.95
CA PRO A 353 2.73 15.06 -10.18
C PRO A 353 3.75 16.17 -9.94
N ASP A 354 3.69 16.86 -8.80
CA ASP A 354 4.67 17.85 -8.33
C ASP A 354 5.90 17.23 -7.68
N GLY A 355 5.94 15.89 -7.59
CA GLY A 355 7.01 15.11 -6.96
C GLY A 355 6.98 15.13 -5.43
N LEU A 356 5.92 15.63 -4.81
CA LEU A 356 5.72 15.58 -3.37
C LEU A 356 4.92 14.33 -2.98
N LEU A 357 5.08 13.88 -1.74
CA LEU A 357 4.29 12.80 -1.19
C LEU A 357 2.97 13.32 -0.63
N TYR A 358 1.89 12.63 -0.96
CA TYR A 358 0.56 12.90 -0.45
C TYR A 358 0.09 11.72 0.38
N LEU A 359 -0.62 12.00 1.48
CA LEU A 359 -1.11 11.03 2.44
C LEU A 359 -2.62 11.14 2.56
N LEU A 360 -3.29 10.00 2.75
CA LEU A 360 -4.67 9.94 3.22
C LEU A 360 -4.71 9.44 4.66
N THR A 361 -5.60 10.00 5.48
CA THR A 361 -5.78 9.54 6.87
C THR A 361 -7.10 8.76 7.01
N ASP A 362 -7.08 7.58 7.65
CA ASP A 362 -8.25 6.71 7.87
C ASP A 362 -9.03 7.16 9.11
N GLU A 363 -9.67 8.33 9.00
CA GLU A 363 -10.50 8.90 10.06
C GLU A 363 -11.91 9.20 9.52
N ARG A 364 -12.90 9.38 10.42
CA ARG A 364 -14.25 9.80 10.03
C ARG A 364 -14.27 11.18 9.40
N ASP A 365 -13.38 12.05 9.86
CA ASP A 365 -13.05 13.34 9.25
C ASP A 365 -11.61 13.25 8.75
N GLY A 366 -11.43 12.46 7.70
CA GLY A 366 -10.13 12.18 7.10
C GLY A 366 -9.62 13.34 6.27
N GLN A 367 -8.33 13.32 6.02
CA GLN A 367 -7.60 14.40 5.37
C GLN A 367 -6.80 13.88 4.18
N LEU A 368 -6.65 14.76 3.18
CA LEU A 368 -5.58 14.70 2.19
C LEU A 368 -4.48 15.66 2.66
N ILE A 369 -3.30 15.12 2.88
CA ILE A 369 -2.14 15.86 3.39
C ILE A 369 -1.04 15.80 2.35
N ARG A 370 -0.40 16.94 2.08
CA ARG A 370 0.83 17.04 1.30
C ARG A 370 2.02 17.12 2.24
N MET A 371 3.04 16.33 2.02
CA MET A 371 4.25 16.36 2.82
C MET A 371 5.26 17.32 2.20
N LEU A 372 5.53 18.42 2.86
CA LEU A 372 6.54 19.41 2.43
C LEU A 372 7.94 18.92 2.78
N PRO A 373 8.94 19.11 1.89
CA PRO A 373 10.32 18.79 2.19
C PRO A 373 10.85 19.61 3.35
N PRO A 374 11.99 19.22 3.92
CA PRO A 374 12.73 20.08 4.86
C PRO A 374 13.03 21.43 4.22
N GLY A 375 12.84 22.51 4.96
CA GLY A 375 13.11 23.88 4.49
C GLY A 375 14.60 24.17 4.38
#